data_89d93180bf7141f2511d65c1099b2396
#
_entry.id   89d93180bf7141f2511d65c1099b2396
#
_cell.length_a   1.000
_cell.length_b   1.000
_cell.length_c   1.000
_cell.angle_alpha   90.00
_cell.angle_beta   90.00
_cell.angle_gamma   90.00
#
_symmetry.space_group_name_H-M   'P 1'
#
loop_
_entity.id
_entity.type
_entity.pdbx_description
1 polymer ?
#
loop_
_entity_poly.entity_id
_entity_poly.type
_entity_poly.pdbx_seq_one_letter_code
_entity_poly.pdbx_strand_id
1 'polypeptide(L)'
;ANLALMLGFKTHLGHLTSGGTMANLEALWVADRLHPGKMIVASSQAHYTHSRISEVLKIPFKSVPVDANARMDVKELEVMLKSNDIGTVVVTTGTTATGSVDPLIQIIELQKKFNFRIHIDAAYGGYFKLADNLSKQARLAFDAIPQSDSIVIDPHKHGLQPYGCGCVLFKDPSVGQLYKHDSPYTYFSSNDLHLGEISLECSRAGASAVALWATQKFLPMEKNSLFAKNISTCHKSA
;
A
#
# COMPACT_ATOMS: atom_id res chain seq x y z
N ALA A 1 -13.72 4.96 0.03
CA ALA A 1 -13.71 6.08 0.99
C ALA A 1 -13.33 5.63 2.41
N ASN A 2 -14.06 4.67 3.05
CA ASN A 2 -13.83 4.30 4.46
C ASN A 2 -12.41 3.80 4.76
N LEU A 3 -11.80 2.97 3.88
CA LEU A 3 -10.42 2.54 4.03
C LEU A 3 -9.44 3.71 3.97
N ALA A 4 -9.67 4.67 3.07
CA ALA A 4 -8.84 5.86 2.97
C ALA A 4 -8.93 6.72 4.25
N LEU A 5 -10.14 6.90 4.79
CA LEU A 5 -10.36 7.60 6.07
C LEU A 5 -9.65 6.88 7.23
N MET A 6 -9.80 5.56 7.34
CA MET A 6 -9.09 4.74 8.34
C MET A 6 -7.58 4.94 8.26
N LEU A 7 -7.02 4.99 7.04
CA LEU A 7 -5.59 5.17 6.81
C LEU A 7 -5.15 6.63 6.92
N GLY A 8 -6.09 7.60 6.96
CA GLY A 8 -5.82 9.02 7.18
C GLY A 8 -5.63 9.83 5.89
N PHE A 9 -5.96 9.29 4.71
CA PHE A 9 -5.91 10.03 3.45
C PHE A 9 -7.10 10.99 3.34
N LYS A 10 -6.84 12.28 3.21
CA LYS A 10 -7.86 13.32 3.02
C LYS A 10 -8.34 13.37 1.58
N THR A 11 -7.42 13.28 0.64
CA THR A 11 -7.67 13.12 -0.81
C THR A 11 -7.13 11.77 -1.24
N HIS A 12 -7.78 11.11 -2.17
CA HIS A 12 -7.32 9.81 -2.66
C HIS A 12 -8.00 9.43 -3.97
N LEU A 13 -7.29 8.67 -4.76
CA LEU A 13 -7.83 7.79 -5.78
C LEU A 13 -7.62 6.35 -5.31
N GLY A 14 -8.54 5.46 -5.62
CA GLY A 14 -8.31 4.05 -5.33
C GLY A 14 -9.56 3.20 -5.47
N HIS A 15 -9.31 1.91 -5.50
CA HIS A 15 -10.34 0.90 -5.77
C HIS A 15 -9.98 -0.44 -5.13
N LEU A 16 -10.93 -1.34 -5.12
CA LEU A 16 -10.71 -2.74 -4.76
C LEU A 16 -10.08 -3.48 -5.95
N THR A 17 -9.19 -4.41 -5.65
CA THR A 17 -8.52 -5.30 -6.60
C THR A 17 -8.79 -6.75 -6.23
N SER A 18 -8.40 -7.69 -7.10
CA SER A 18 -8.50 -9.14 -6.82
C SER A 18 -7.58 -9.61 -5.68
N GLY A 19 -6.71 -8.75 -5.18
CA GLY A 19 -5.81 -9.03 -4.04
C GLY A 19 -4.58 -8.15 -4.02
N GLY A 20 -3.76 -8.28 -2.95
CA GLY A 20 -2.58 -7.46 -2.71
C GLY A 20 -1.54 -7.52 -3.82
N THR A 21 -1.40 -8.65 -4.51
CA THR A 21 -0.47 -8.78 -5.65
C THR A 21 -0.88 -7.85 -6.79
N MET A 22 -2.16 -7.82 -7.16
CA MET A 22 -2.65 -6.91 -8.20
C MET A 22 -2.60 -5.46 -7.73
N ALA A 23 -2.97 -5.20 -6.49
CA ALA A 23 -2.88 -3.87 -5.89
C ALA A 23 -1.44 -3.31 -5.90
N ASN A 24 -0.45 -4.14 -5.54
CA ASN A 24 0.97 -3.78 -5.62
C ASN A 24 1.44 -3.61 -7.07
N LEU A 25 0.97 -4.47 -8.00
CA LEU A 25 1.30 -4.33 -9.42
C LEU A 25 0.87 -2.96 -9.95
N GLU A 26 -0.36 -2.55 -9.68
CA GLU A 26 -0.86 -1.25 -10.08
C GLU A 26 -0.07 -0.09 -9.45
N ALA A 27 0.24 -0.19 -8.16
CA ALA A 27 1.01 0.83 -7.47
C ALA A 27 2.43 0.99 -8.05
N LEU A 28 3.11 -0.12 -8.35
CA LEU A 28 4.47 -0.10 -8.91
C LEU A 28 4.46 0.30 -10.39
N TRP A 29 3.42 -0.08 -11.15
CA TRP A 29 3.22 0.40 -12.52
C TRP A 29 3.03 1.93 -12.55
N VAL A 30 2.19 2.50 -11.68
CA VAL A 30 2.03 3.96 -11.54
C VAL A 30 3.35 4.62 -11.16
N ALA A 31 4.10 4.01 -10.24
CA ALA A 31 5.39 4.53 -9.80
C ALA A 31 6.40 4.61 -10.95
N ASP A 32 6.49 3.59 -11.79
CA ASP A 32 7.34 3.60 -12.99
C ASP A 32 6.88 4.64 -14.02
N ARG A 33 5.58 4.75 -14.26
CA ARG A 33 5.03 5.77 -15.19
C ARG A 33 5.37 7.19 -14.77
N LEU A 34 5.49 7.45 -13.46
CA LEU A 34 5.87 8.75 -12.93
C LEU A 34 7.40 8.96 -12.85
N HIS A 35 8.16 7.88 -12.70
CA HIS A 35 9.62 7.88 -12.63
C HIS A 35 10.21 6.79 -13.56
N PRO A 36 10.08 6.95 -14.88
CA PRO A 36 10.41 5.90 -15.85
C PRO A 36 11.83 5.39 -15.72
N GLY A 37 11.97 4.06 -15.68
CA GLY A 37 13.26 3.36 -15.66
C GLY A 37 14.03 3.45 -14.34
N LYS A 38 13.52 4.16 -13.34
CA LYS A 38 14.15 4.24 -12.02
C LYS A 38 13.92 2.96 -11.21
N MET A 39 14.87 2.66 -10.34
CA MET A 39 14.86 1.45 -9.53
C MET A 39 13.78 1.50 -8.44
N ILE A 40 13.17 0.34 -8.18
CA ILE A 40 12.36 0.09 -6.99
C ILE A 40 13.22 -0.65 -5.96
N VAL A 41 13.11 -0.25 -4.70
CA VAL A 41 13.74 -0.96 -3.58
C VAL A 41 12.72 -1.31 -2.50
N ALA A 42 12.93 -2.46 -1.86
CA ALA A 42 12.15 -2.93 -0.71
C ALA A 42 13.05 -3.62 0.29
N SER A 43 12.63 -3.79 1.54
CA SER A 43 13.43 -4.56 2.50
C SER A 43 13.55 -6.04 2.07
N SER A 44 14.61 -6.71 2.49
CA SER A 44 14.78 -8.15 2.25
C SER A 44 13.71 -9.01 2.94
N GLN A 45 12.93 -8.43 3.86
CA GLN A 45 11.77 -9.04 4.52
C GLN A 45 10.42 -8.64 3.88
N ALA A 46 10.44 -7.77 2.86
CA ALA A 46 9.23 -7.45 2.10
C ALA A 46 8.69 -8.69 1.38
N HIS A 47 7.41 -8.69 1.10
CA HIS A 47 6.79 -9.81 0.40
C HIS A 47 7.42 -10.01 -0.98
N TYR A 48 7.72 -11.26 -1.35
CA TYR A 48 8.40 -11.62 -2.62
C TYR A 48 7.69 -11.11 -3.88
N THR A 49 6.45 -10.71 -3.76
CA THR A 49 5.64 -10.16 -4.86
C THR A 49 6.30 -8.93 -5.50
N HIS A 50 7.03 -8.10 -4.72
CA HIS A 50 7.65 -6.87 -5.23
C HIS A 50 8.73 -7.16 -6.28
N SER A 51 9.62 -8.12 -6.02
CA SER A 51 10.64 -8.52 -7.00
C SER A 51 10.00 -9.13 -8.25
N ARG A 52 8.99 -9.99 -8.09
CA ARG A 52 8.27 -10.61 -9.22
C ARG A 52 7.53 -9.58 -10.07
N ILE A 53 6.83 -8.64 -9.45
CA ILE A 53 6.14 -7.55 -10.16
C ILE A 53 7.16 -6.70 -10.92
N SER A 54 8.28 -6.34 -10.29
CA SER A 54 9.33 -5.56 -10.93
C SER A 54 9.90 -6.28 -12.14
N GLU A 55 10.09 -7.61 -12.07
CA GLU A 55 10.49 -8.44 -13.21
C GLU A 55 9.45 -8.40 -14.34
N VAL A 56 8.15 -8.60 -14.03
CA VAL A 56 7.05 -8.53 -15.01
C VAL A 56 6.98 -7.16 -15.68
N LEU A 57 7.14 -6.10 -14.91
CA LEU A 57 7.11 -4.72 -15.40
C LEU A 57 8.44 -4.27 -16.03
N LYS A 58 9.49 -5.11 -15.98
CA LYS A 58 10.85 -4.80 -16.44
C LYS A 58 11.47 -3.57 -15.75
N ILE A 59 11.15 -3.38 -14.48
CA ILE A 59 11.67 -2.30 -13.64
C ILE A 59 12.85 -2.84 -12.83
N PRO A 60 14.00 -2.12 -12.76
CA PRO A 60 15.11 -2.53 -11.89
C PRO A 60 14.67 -2.65 -10.44
N PHE A 61 15.09 -3.72 -9.76
CA PHE A 61 14.74 -3.98 -8.36
C PHE A 61 15.97 -4.37 -7.55
N LYS A 62 16.07 -3.87 -6.30
CA LYS A 62 17.05 -4.33 -5.33
C LYS A 62 16.44 -4.44 -3.93
N SER A 63 16.91 -5.43 -3.16
CA SER A 63 16.57 -5.55 -1.75
C SER A 63 17.50 -4.71 -0.88
N VAL A 64 16.93 -4.01 0.11
CA VAL A 64 17.65 -3.32 1.18
C VAL A 64 17.82 -4.31 2.35
N PRO A 65 19.01 -4.45 2.94
CA PRO A 65 19.20 -5.23 4.17
C PRO A 65 18.26 -4.80 5.29
N VAL A 66 18.06 -5.68 6.26
CA VAL A 66 17.26 -5.38 7.45
C VAL A 66 18.14 -5.31 8.71
N ASP A 67 17.65 -4.58 9.71
CA ASP A 67 18.24 -4.53 11.05
C ASP A 67 17.94 -5.80 11.88
N ALA A 68 18.45 -5.87 13.10
CA ALA A 68 18.23 -6.99 14.03
C ALA A 68 16.75 -7.23 14.39
N ASN A 69 15.87 -6.28 14.10
CA ASN A 69 14.43 -6.40 14.30
C ASN A 69 13.67 -6.70 13.00
N ALA A 70 14.37 -7.17 11.97
CA ALA A 70 13.83 -7.49 10.65
C ALA A 70 13.10 -6.31 9.96
N ARG A 71 13.55 -5.07 10.20
CA ARG A 71 13.05 -3.83 9.59
C ARG A 71 14.07 -3.31 8.59
N MET A 72 13.64 -2.61 7.55
CA MET A 72 14.54 -1.98 6.59
C MET A 72 15.65 -1.18 7.30
N ASP A 73 16.91 -1.48 6.99
CA ASP A 73 18.04 -0.72 7.51
C ASP A 73 18.14 0.63 6.78
N VAL A 74 17.86 1.71 7.53
CA VAL A 74 17.84 3.06 6.98
C VAL A 74 19.22 3.53 6.53
N LYS A 75 20.29 3.06 7.17
CA LYS A 75 21.66 3.42 6.77
C LYS A 75 22.02 2.80 5.44
N GLU A 76 21.70 1.51 5.25
CA GLU A 76 21.88 0.82 3.98
C GLU A 76 21.02 1.43 2.88
N LEU A 77 19.76 1.81 3.20
CA LEU A 77 18.91 2.54 2.26
C LEU A 77 19.55 3.86 1.85
N GLU A 78 20.09 4.65 2.78
CA GLU A 78 20.75 5.93 2.46
C GLU A 78 21.99 5.73 1.58
N VAL A 79 22.79 4.68 1.81
CA VAL A 79 23.92 4.31 0.93
C VAL A 79 23.43 3.99 -0.48
N MET A 80 22.35 3.21 -0.59
CA MET A 80 21.78 2.87 -1.90
C MET A 80 21.20 4.10 -2.62
N LEU A 81 20.56 5.03 -1.91
CA LEU A 81 20.02 6.27 -2.47
C LEU A 81 21.12 7.20 -3.04
N LYS A 82 22.32 7.17 -2.43
CA LYS A 82 23.48 7.94 -2.93
C LYS A 82 24.11 7.37 -4.21
N SER A 83 23.99 6.06 -4.40
CA SER A 83 24.73 5.32 -5.45
C SER A 83 23.84 4.78 -6.58
N ASN A 84 22.51 4.88 -6.48
CA ASN A 84 21.58 4.38 -7.47
C ASN A 84 20.46 5.39 -7.75
N ASP A 85 19.91 5.33 -8.97
CA ASP A 85 18.74 6.13 -9.35
C ASP A 85 17.45 5.41 -8.89
N ILE A 86 17.09 5.62 -7.62
CA ILE A 86 15.92 5.01 -7.00
C ILE A 86 14.71 5.92 -7.18
N GLY A 87 13.66 5.40 -7.82
CA GLY A 87 12.40 6.11 -8.02
C GLY A 87 11.36 5.82 -6.95
N THR A 88 11.42 4.63 -6.33
CA THR A 88 10.42 4.21 -5.34
C THR A 88 11.02 3.33 -4.25
N VAL A 89 10.67 3.64 -3.01
CA VAL A 89 10.95 2.83 -1.83
C VAL A 89 9.64 2.20 -1.37
N VAL A 90 9.60 0.86 -1.35
CA VAL A 90 8.49 0.11 -0.78
C VAL A 90 8.72 -0.08 0.71
N VAL A 91 7.82 0.41 1.52
CA VAL A 91 7.85 0.35 2.98
C VAL A 91 6.79 -0.63 3.46
N THR A 92 7.16 -1.67 4.19
CA THR A 92 6.20 -2.65 4.70
C THR A 92 5.74 -2.29 6.12
N THR A 93 4.44 -2.21 6.32
CA THR A 93 3.85 -2.01 7.65
C THR A 93 3.21 -3.30 8.15
N GLY A 94 4.04 -4.19 8.70
CA GLY A 94 3.68 -5.53 9.13
C GLY A 94 4.06 -6.58 8.09
N THR A 95 5.31 -7.05 8.15
CA THR A 95 5.80 -8.12 7.26
C THR A 95 5.10 -9.44 7.54
N THR A 96 4.91 -10.26 6.52
CA THR A 96 4.20 -11.55 6.62
C THR A 96 4.86 -12.52 7.60
N ALA A 97 6.20 -12.55 7.63
CA ALA A 97 6.92 -13.54 8.44
C ALA A 97 7.12 -13.10 9.90
N THR A 98 7.39 -11.84 10.15
CA THR A 98 7.80 -11.34 11.47
C THR A 98 6.88 -10.27 12.07
N GLY A 99 5.90 -9.78 11.31
CA GLY A 99 5.07 -8.66 11.71
C GLY A 99 5.81 -7.32 11.83
N SER A 100 7.08 -7.26 11.41
CA SER A 100 7.93 -6.08 11.55
C SER A 100 7.38 -4.90 10.75
N VAL A 101 7.56 -3.70 11.31
CA VAL A 101 7.12 -2.44 10.71
C VAL A 101 8.36 -1.63 10.35
N ASP A 102 8.54 -1.34 9.07
CA ASP A 102 9.65 -0.54 8.59
C ASP A 102 9.64 0.88 9.17
N PRO A 103 10.80 1.52 9.33
CA PRO A 103 10.95 2.81 10.02
C PRO A 103 10.51 3.99 9.13
N LEU A 104 9.20 4.08 8.82
CA LEU A 104 8.61 5.03 7.88
C LEU A 104 9.01 6.48 8.15
N ILE A 105 9.11 6.91 9.42
CA ILE A 105 9.50 8.30 9.75
C ILE A 105 10.91 8.62 9.21
N GLN A 106 11.88 7.71 9.44
CA GLN A 106 13.24 7.92 8.96
C GLN A 106 13.31 7.89 7.43
N ILE A 107 12.49 7.04 6.79
CA ILE A 107 12.40 6.97 5.32
C ILE A 107 11.80 8.26 4.74
N ILE A 108 10.80 8.86 5.39
CA ILE A 108 10.26 10.17 5.01
C ILE A 108 11.34 11.27 5.13
N GLU A 109 12.20 11.22 6.14
CA GLU A 109 13.31 12.18 6.24
C GLU A 109 14.33 12.00 5.10
N LEU A 110 14.57 10.77 4.65
CA LEU A 110 15.38 10.52 3.46
C LEU A 110 14.67 11.00 2.18
N GLN A 111 13.36 10.86 2.07
CA GLN A 111 12.59 11.38 0.93
C GLN A 111 12.76 12.90 0.73
N LYS A 112 12.91 13.64 1.81
CA LYS A 112 13.18 15.10 1.73
C LYS A 112 14.54 15.44 1.14
N LYS A 113 15.51 14.51 1.22
CA LYS A 113 16.88 14.68 0.68
C LYS A 113 17.02 14.09 -0.71
N PHE A 114 16.31 12.98 -0.98
CA PHE A 114 16.40 12.20 -2.20
C PHE A 114 15.01 12.12 -2.83
N ASN A 115 14.84 12.55 -4.04
CA ASN A 115 13.54 12.61 -4.72
C ASN A 115 13.06 11.21 -5.15
N PHE A 116 12.39 10.47 -4.26
CA PHE A 116 11.77 9.17 -4.53
C PHE A 116 10.34 9.12 -3.98
N ARG A 117 9.55 8.20 -4.48
CA ARG A 117 8.18 7.93 -3.99
C ARG A 117 8.20 6.91 -2.86
N ILE A 118 7.27 7.03 -1.93
CA ILE A 118 7.03 6.05 -0.88
C ILE A 118 5.74 5.28 -1.21
N HIS A 119 5.89 3.98 -1.46
CA HIS A 119 4.77 3.04 -1.56
C HIS A 119 4.71 2.20 -0.29
N ILE A 120 3.54 2.14 0.37
CA ILE A 120 3.36 1.31 1.57
C ILE A 120 2.70 -0.01 1.21
N ASP A 121 3.38 -1.12 1.47
CA ASP A 121 2.74 -2.43 1.52
C ASP A 121 2.22 -2.70 2.93
N ALA A 122 0.93 -2.44 3.10
CA ALA A 122 0.16 -2.71 4.30
C ALA A 122 -0.83 -3.88 4.10
N ALA A 123 -0.60 -4.72 3.09
CA ALA A 123 -1.50 -5.81 2.75
C ALA A 123 -1.82 -6.70 3.96
N TYR A 124 -0.81 -7.00 4.78
CA TYR A 124 -0.99 -7.75 6.02
C TYR A 124 -1.30 -6.83 7.20
N GLY A 125 -0.45 -5.84 7.47
CA GLY A 125 -0.48 -5.07 8.71
C GLY A 125 -1.41 -3.87 8.75
N GLY A 126 -2.03 -3.45 7.63
CA GLY A 126 -2.74 -2.17 7.54
C GLY A 126 -3.83 -1.94 8.57
N TYR A 127 -4.55 -2.97 8.96
CA TYR A 127 -5.62 -2.88 9.97
C TYR A 127 -5.11 -2.70 11.40
N PHE A 128 -3.83 -3.04 11.67
CA PHE A 128 -3.21 -2.79 12.98
C PHE A 128 -3.04 -1.29 13.28
N LYS A 129 -3.23 -0.41 12.31
CA LYS A 129 -3.38 1.03 12.56
C LYS A 129 -4.45 1.33 13.62
N LEU A 130 -5.47 0.49 13.75
CA LEU A 130 -6.56 0.63 14.71
C LEU A 130 -6.22 0.06 16.10
N ALA A 131 -5.18 -0.77 16.23
CA ALA A 131 -4.77 -1.35 17.50
C ALA A 131 -4.31 -0.25 18.48
N ASP A 132 -4.60 -0.40 19.78
CA ASP A 132 -4.23 0.55 20.83
C ASP A 132 -2.93 0.17 21.56
N ASN A 133 -2.46 -1.05 21.35
CA ASN A 133 -1.33 -1.67 22.05
C ASN A 133 -0.06 -1.81 21.21
N LEU A 134 0.08 -1.05 20.11
CA LEU A 134 1.30 -1.02 19.32
C LEU A 134 2.48 -0.42 20.11
N SER A 135 3.70 -0.86 19.80
CA SER A 135 4.90 -0.17 20.29
C SER A 135 4.90 1.29 19.82
N LYS A 136 5.57 2.16 20.57
CA LYS A 136 5.70 3.59 20.22
C LYS A 136 6.21 3.79 18.79
N GLN A 137 7.19 2.99 18.40
CA GLN A 137 7.79 3.09 17.06
C GLN A 137 6.82 2.67 15.96
N ALA A 138 6.11 1.54 16.13
CA ALA A 138 5.10 1.10 15.17
C ALA A 138 3.95 2.13 15.08
N ARG A 139 3.49 2.67 16.22
CA ARG A 139 2.46 3.71 16.25
C ARG A 139 2.86 4.92 15.41
N LEU A 140 4.09 5.42 15.57
CA LEU A 140 4.60 6.55 14.78
C LEU A 140 4.63 6.24 13.29
N ALA A 141 5.04 5.03 12.90
CA ALA A 141 5.03 4.62 11.50
C ALA A 141 3.59 4.57 10.93
N PHE A 142 2.65 3.95 11.66
CA PHE A 142 1.24 3.90 11.24
C PHE A 142 0.58 5.29 11.16
N ASP A 143 0.94 6.22 12.05
CA ASP A 143 0.39 7.57 12.04
C ASP A 143 0.99 8.43 10.91
N ALA A 144 2.17 8.06 10.38
CA ALA A 144 2.80 8.71 9.24
C ALA A 144 2.32 8.21 7.88
N ILE A 145 1.51 7.15 7.81
CA ILE A 145 0.96 6.58 6.55
C ILE A 145 0.42 7.67 5.59
N PRO A 146 -0.32 8.70 6.04
CA PRO A 146 -0.86 9.73 5.14
C PRO A 146 0.20 10.56 4.39
N GLN A 147 1.47 10.43 4.75
CA GLN A 147 2.58 11.12 4.07
C GLN A 147 3.10 10.34 2.85
N SER A 148 2.74 9.06 2.72
CA SER A 148 3.13 8.24 1.57
C SER A 148 2.38 8.62 0.30
N ASP A 149 2.91 8.18 -0.86
CA ASP A 149 2.33 8.43 -2.18
C ASP A 149 1.24 7.41 -2.55
N SER A 150 1.40 6.16 -2.09
CA SER A 150 0.43 5.09 -2.31
C SER A 150 0.49 4.04 -1.22
N ILE A 151 -0.59 3.27 -1.07
CA ILE A 151 -0.69 2.19 -0.09
C ILE A 151 -1.55 1.05 -0.63
N VAL A 152 -1.18 -0.16 -0.25
CA VAL A 152 -1.97 -1.38 -0.45
C VAL A 152 -2.42 -1.91 0.89
N ILE A 153 -3.67 -2.35 0.97
CA ILE A 153 -4.24 -3.07 2.11
C ILE A 153 -5.12 -4.20 1.61
N ASP A 154 -5.11 -5.34 2.28
CA ASP A 154 -5.92 -6.50 1.90
C ASP A 154 -7.09 -6.74 2.86
N PRO A 155 -8.32 -6.28 2.51
CA PRO A 155 -9.51 -6.61 3.28
C PRO A 155 -9.73 -8.11 3.46
N HIS A 156 -9.28 -8.97 2.53
CA HIS A 156 -9.39 -10.42 2.67
C HIS A 156 -8.41 -11.04 3.68
N LYS A 157 -7.54 -10.22 4.30
CA LYS A 157 -6.71 -10.63 5.43
C LYS A 157 -7.38 -10.20 6.75
N HIS A 158 -6.86 -9.19 7.41
CA HIS A 158 -7.42 -8.72 8.69
C HIS A 158 -8.72 -7.89 8.56
N GLY A 159 -9.16 -7.56 7.35
CA GLY A 159 -10.47 -6.93 7.11
C GLY A 159 -11.65 -7.90 7.09
N LEU A 160 -11.42 -9.20 7.37
CA LEU A 160 -12.45 -10.26 7.50
C LEU A 160 -13.27 -10.48 6.23
N GLN A 161 -12.69 -10.23 5.05
CA GLN A 161 -13.37 -10.47 3.79
C GLN A 161 -12.99 -11.82 3.18
N PRO A 162 -13.87 -12.41 2.35
CA PRO A 162 -13.50 -13.53 1.49
C PRO A 162 -12.33 -13.15 0.56
N TYR A 163 -11.54 -14.14 0.13
CA TYR A 163 -10.47 -13.94 -0.85
C TYR A 163 -10.98 -13.25 -2.13
N GLY A 164 -10.08 -12.50 -2.77
CA GLY A 164 -10.42 -11.67 -3.92
C GLY A 164 -10.80 -10.25 -3.52
N CYS A 165 -10.28 -9.76 -2.40
CA CYS A 165 -10.50 -8.39 -1.93
C CYS A 165 -9.19 -7.76 -1.44
N GLY A 166 -8.44 -7.19 -2.36
CA GLY A 166 -7.34 -6.25 -2.11
C GLY A 166 -7.82 -4.82 -2.30
N CYS A 167 -6.98 -3.85 -2.00
CA CYS A 167 -7.25 -2.43 -2.23
C CYS A 167 -5.95 -1.67 -2.46
N VAL A 168 -5.94 -0.82 -3.49
CA VAL A 168 -4.88 0.17 -3.71
C VAL A 168 -5.44 1.58 -3.51
N LEU A 169 -4.66 2.44 -2.88
CA LEU A 169 -4.97 3.86 -2.70
C LEU A 169 -3.76 4.69 -3.09
N PHE A 170 -4.00 5.78 -3.81
CA PHE A 170 -3.03 6.80 -4.17
C PHE A 170 -3.43 8.12 -3.49
N LYS A 171 -2.46 8.82 -2.92
CA LYS A 171 -2.67 10.12 -2.27
C LYS A 171 -3.09 11.21 -3.26
N ASP A 172 -2.46 11.21 -4.43
CA ASP A 172 -2.75 12.14 -5.51
C ASP A 172 -3.75 11.53 -6.50
N PRO A 173 -4.97 12.05 -6.62
CA PRO A 173 -5.97 11.54 -7.56
C PRO A 173 -5.58 11.73 -9.03
N SER A 174 -4.66 12.65 -9.35
CA SER A 174 -4.24 12.91 -10.73
C SER A 174 -3.60 11.71 -11.42
N VAL A 175 -3.08 10.75 -10.64
CA VAL A 175 -2.53 9.48 -11.17
C VAL A 175 -3.57 8.69 -11.97
N GLY A 176 -4.86 8.95 -11.76
CA GLY A 176 -5.94 8.36 -12.55
C GLY A 176 -5.81 8.61 -14.05
N GLN A 177 -5.16 9.71 -14.44
CA GLN A 177 -4.91 10.01 -15.86
C GLN A 177 -3.98 8.97 -16.53
N LEU A 178 -3.13 8.29 -15.76
CA LEU A 178 -2.25 7.24 -16.29
C LEU A 178 -3.02 5.99 -16.75
N TYR A 179 -4.21 5.77 -16.20
CA TYR A 179 -5.07 4.64 -16.55
C TYR A 179 -5.94 4.92 -17.77
N LYS A 180 -6.15 6.19 -18.13
CA LYS A 180 -7.00 6.55 -19.26
C LYS A 180 -6.49 5.93 -20.56
N HIS A 181 -7.40 5.36 -21.31
CA HIS A 181 -7.15 4.84 -22.65
C HIS A 181 -8.36 5.14 -23.53
N ASP A 182 -8.09 5.47 -24.79
CA ASP A 182 -9.13 5.60 -25.80
C ASP A 182 -9.56 4.20 -26.25
N SER A 183 -10.69 3.75 -25.74
CA SER A 183 -11.29 2.50 -26.18
C SER A 183 -12.57 2.79 -26.95
N PRO A 184 -12.72 2.28 -28.19
CA PRO A 184 -13.95 2.45 -28.95
C PRO A 184 -15.15 1.71 -28.33
N TYR A 185 -14.91 0.90 -27.30
CA TYR A 185 -15.93 0.11 -26.60
C TYR A 185 -16.36 0.72 -25.26
N THR A 186 -15.67 1.74 -24.78
CA THR A 186 -16.06 2.43 -23.55
C THR A 186 -16.97 3.61 -23.88
N TYR A 187 -18.18 3.57 -23.36
CA TYR A 187 -19.19 4.64 -23.51
C TYR A 187 -18.88 5.90 -22.70
N PHE A 188 -17.70 5.97 -22.09
CA PHE A 188 -17.29 7.05 -21.19
C PHE A 188 -16.33 7.98 -21.92
N SER A 189 -16.88 8.92 -22.67
CA SER A 189 -16.12 9.96 -23.38
C SER A 189 -16.01 11.27 -22.62
N SER A 190 -16.21 11.27 -21.28
CA SER A 190 -16.09 12.47 -20.46
C SER A 190 -14.65 12.69 -19.97
N ASN A 191 -14.35 13.92 -19.58
CA ASN A 191 -13.08 14.24 -18.91
C ASN A 191 -13.00 13.71 -17.45
N ASP A 192 -14.11 13.18 -16.91
CA ASP A 192 -14.17 12.61 -15.59
C ASP A 192 -13.52 11.22 -15.54
N LEU A 193 -13.00 10.86 -14.37
CA LEU A 193 -12.43 9.54 -14.12
C LEU A 193 -13.55 8.59 -13.67
N HIS A 194 -13.86 7.62 -14.53
CA HIS A 194 -14.86 6.59 -14.20
C HIS A 194 -14.19 5.39 -13.55
N LEU A 195 -14.91 4.73 -12.63
CA LEU A 195 -14.39 3.59 -11.85
C LEU A 195 -13.86 2.45 -12.75
N GLY A 196 -14.43 2.25 -13.92
CA GLY A 196 -13.97 1.25 -14.89
C GLY A 196 -12.65 1.60 -15.58
N GLU A 197 -12.23 2.87 -15.54
CA GLU A 197 -11.04 3.38 -16.22
C GLU A 197 -9.84 3.54 -15.30
N ILE A 198 -9.99 3.40 -13.99
CA ILE A 198 -8.94 3.63 -12.99
C ILE A 198 -8.37 2.34 -12.42
N SER A 199 -8.34 1.27 -13.20
CA SER A 199 -7.82 -0.03 -12.80
C SER A 199 -7.26 -0.78 -14.00
N LEU A 200 -6.21 -1.55 -13.79
CA LEU A 200 -5.69 -2.49 -14.79
C LEU A 200 -6.59 -3.75 -14.91
N GLU A 201 -7.38 -4.05 -13.88
CA GLU A 201 -8.41 -5.11 -13.94
C GLU A 201 -9.70 -4.51 -14.49
N CYS A 202 -10.11 -4.85 -15.72
CA CYS A 202 -11.34 -4.33 -16.30
C CYS A 202 -12.57 -4.69 -15.47
N SER A 203 -13.01 -5.95 -15.52
CA SER A 203 -14.17 -6.44 -14.77
C SER A 203 -13.74 -7.05 -13.44
N ARG A 204 -14.42 -6.66 -12.37
CA ARG A 204 -14.14 -7.13 -11.00
C ARG A 204 -15.40 -7.61 -10.33
N ALA A 205 -15.25 -8.54 -9.36
CA ALA A 205 -16.37 -9.07 -8.60
C ALA A 205 -17.00 -7.98 -7.70
N GLY A 206 -18.19 -7.53 -8.02
CA GLY A 206 -18.95 -6.61 -7.19
C GLY A 206 -19.28 -7.17 -5.79
N ALA A 207 -19.30 -8.50 -5.65
CA ALA A 207 -19.52 -9.18 -4.38
C ALA A 207 -18.53 -8.76 -3.29
N SER A 208 -17.24 -8.59 -3.62
CA SER A 208 -16.22 -8.13 -2.66
C SER A 208 -16.52 -6.73 -2.11
N ALA A 209 -17.01 -5.83 -2.97
CA ALA A 209 -17.37 -4.47 -2.56
C ALA A 209 -18.59 -4.47 -1.63
N VAL A 210 -19.62 -5.27 -1.95
CA VAL A 210 -20.83 -5.41 -1.14
C VAL A 210 -20.51 -6.06 0.21
N ALA A 211 -19.72 -7.13 0.22
CA ALA A 211 -19.31 -7.82 1.44
C ALA A 211 -18.52 -6.89 2.37
N LEU A 212 -17.54 -6.14 1.84
CA LEU A 212 -16.78 -5.17 2.62
C LEU A 212 -17.66 -4.04 3.17
N TRP A 213 -18.58 -3.52 2.35
CA TRP A 213 -19.54 -2.51 2.80
C TRP A 213 -20.42 -3.04 3.94
N ALA A 214 -20.98 -4.24 3.80
CA ALA A 214 -21.80 -4.87 4.83
C ALA A 214 -21.00 -5.08 6.14
N THR A 215 -19.79 -5.64 6.04
CA THR A 215 -18.92 -5.81 7.21
C THR A 215 -18.66 -4.50 7.93
N GLN A 216 -18.38 -3.42 7.20
CA GLN A 216 -18.13 -2.10 7.80
C GLN A 216 -19.38 -1.47 8.45
N LYS A 217 -20.58 -1.89 8.04
CA LYS A 217 -21.84 -1.46 8.69
C LYS A 217 -22.05 -2.13 10.05
N PHE A 218 -21.72 -3.42 10.16
CA PHE A 218 -21.90 -4.20 11.40
C PHE A 218 -20.67 -4.09 12.33
N LEU A 219 -19.48 -3.95 11.77
CA LEU A 219 -18.20 -3.84 12.48
C LEU A 219 -17.44 -2.61 11.96
N PRO A 220 -17.76 -1.40 12.44
CA PRO A 220 -17.07 -0.18 12.03
C PRO A 220 -15.56 -0.28 12.23
N MET A 221 -14.79 -0.02 11.16
CA MET A 221 -13.33 -0.06 11.15
C MET A 221 -12.75 1.27 11.61
N GLU A 222 -12.95 1.60 12.87
CA GLU A 222 -12.55 2.86 13.49
C GLU A 222 -11.94 2.63 14.89
N LYS A 223 -11.26 3.63 15.42
CA LYS A 223 -10.66 3.55 16.76
C LYS A 223 -11.73 3.27 17.82
N ASN A 224 -11.36 2.48 18.83
CA ASN A 224 -12.22 2.08 19.97
C ASN A 224 -13.43 1.20 19.61
N SER A 225 -13.65 0.86 18.35
CA SER A 225 -14.70 -0.05 17.93
C SER A 225 -14.44 -1.49 18.41
N LEU A 226 -15.45 -2.36 18.31
CA LEU A 226 -15.27 -3.80 18.55
C LEU A 226 -14.21 -4.38 17.60
N PHE A 227 -14.21 -3.97 16.33
CA PHE A 227 -13.20 -4.37 15.36
C PHE A 227 -11.77 -4.01 15.84
N ALA A 228 -11.55 -2.76 16.28
CA ALA A 228 -10.26 -2.31 16.78
C ALA A 228 -9.80 -3.10 18.02
N LYS A 229 -10.72 -3.42 18.94
CA LYS A 229 -10.43 -4.25 20.11
C LYS A 229 -10.01 -5.66 19.73
N ASN A 230 -10.66 -6.26 18.74
CA ASN A 230 -10.27 -7.58 18.22
C ASN A 230 -8.87 -7.54 17.58
N ILE A 231 -8.55 -6.50 16.80
CA ILE A 231 -7.21 -6.30 16.24
C ILE A 231 -6.16 -6.16 17.35
N SER A 232 -6.44 -5.40 18.42
CA SER A 232 -5.55 -5.26 19.57
C SER A 232 -5.35 -6.61 20.29
N THR A 233 -6.41 -7.42 20.42
CA THR A 233 -6.32 -8.77 21.00
C THR A 233 -5.45 -9.68 20.14
N CYS A 234 -5.63 -9.68 18.82
CA CYS A 234 -4.78 -10.45 17.89
C CYS A 234 -3.30 -10.03 18.04
N HIS A 235 -3.02 -8.74 18.09
CA HIS A 235 -1.66 -8.23 18.27
C HIS A 235 -1.02 -8.65 19.61
N LYS A 236 -1.82 -8.72 20.67
CA LYS A 236 -1.33 -9.17 21.98
C LYS A 236 -1.03 -10.67 22.02
N SER A 237 -1.71 -11.47 21.20
CA SER A 237 -1.60 -12.93 21.19
C SER A 237 -0.50 -13.45 20.26
N ALA A 238 0.09 -12.58 19.43
CA ALA A 238 1.20 -12.89 18.53
C ALA A 238 2.53 -12.71 19.22
#